data_cccf18564ffe84ab4b453c909de8a3c5
#
_entry.id   cccf18564ffe84ab4b453c909de8a3c5
#
_cell.length_a   1.000
_cell.length_b   1.000
_cell.length_c   1.000
_cell.angle_alpha   90.00
_cell.angle_beta   90.00
_cell.angle_gamma   90.00
#
_symmetry.space_group_name_H-M   'P 1'
#
loop_
_entity.id
_entity.type
_entity.pdbx_description
1 polymer ?
#
loop_
_entity_poly.entity_id
_entity_poly.type
_entity_poly.pdbx_seq_one_letter_code
_entity_poly.pdbx_strand_id
1 'polypeptide(L)'
;MRRSFGIRVAACRFRQDNRGFYIDRAANTISDALTSIKHIGRRTAQKLFEWRERQYKTFSDLLADMEFDPAFDSQAVDILIRLGYFQEFGSAGKLLKVHAAFHEGEIRFSKAHIPATQQKRLTALRAFERSLEESGVPLAEQIRFEVEYAGAPLTVCERERDLYAVLDVDERYSPKLRLYSVSTGRTGVMKVKKPLFRTQPLKGGDMLRILDWQRRPAYQYIDGKPCPRPGVSELWLEAYEKI
;
A
#
# COMPACT_ATOMS: atom_id res chain seq x y z
N MET A 1 -17.03 0.23 -3.51
CA MET A 1 -17.96 -0.90 -3.26
C MET A 1 -17.37 -2.03 -2.39
N ARG A 2 -16.23 -1.82 -1.67
CA ARG A 2 -15.46 -2.91 -1.02
C ARG A 2 -15.82 -3.24 0.43
N ARG A 3 -16.93 -2.72 1.00
CA ARG A 3 -17.34 -2.97 2.41
C ARG A 3 -18.84 -3.18 2.63
N SER A 4 -19.60 -3.63 1.64
CA SER A 4 -21.06 -3.79 1.81
C SER A 4 -21.47 -4.93 2.77
N PHE A 5 -20.53 -5.84 3.13
CA PHE A 5 -20.86 -7.02 3.96
C PHE A 5 -19.86 -7.25 5.11
N GLY A 6 -19.16 -6.20 5.57
CA GLY A 6 -18.17 -6.35 6.65
C GLY A 6 -16.85 -7.04 6.24
N ILE A 7 -16.71 -7.50 4.99
CA ILE A 7 -15.47 -8.11 4.48
C ILE A 7 -14.45 -7.01 4.20
N ARG A 8 -13.25 -7.18 4.74
CA ARG A 8 -12.12 -6.27 4.50
C ARG A 8 -11.26 -6.78 3.36
N VAL A 9 -10.76 -5.88 2.52
CA VAL A 9 -9.70 -6.21 1.55
C VAL A 9 -8.36 -6.03 2.26
N ALA A 10 -7.50 -7.04 2.16
CA ALA A 10 -6.16 -7.05 2.76
C ALA A 10 -5.11 -7.40 1.71
N ALA A 11 -3.85 -7.04 1.97
CA ALA A 11 -2.74 -7.50 1.16
C ALA A 11 -2.57 -9.03 1.31
N CYS A 12 -2.22 -9.71 0.22
CA CYS A 12 -1.83 -11.11 0.24
C CYS A 12 -0.53 -11.29 1.04
N ARG A 13 -0.35 -12.45 1.68
CA ARG A 13 0.80 -12.78 2.52
C ARG A 13 1.52 -14.03 2.05
N PHE A 14 2.78 -14.17 2.41
CA PHE A 14 3.68 -15.19 1.91
C PHE A 14 3.14 -16.64 2.04
N ARG A 15 2.44 -16.97 3.12
CA ARG A 15 1.93 -18.35 3.33
C ARG A 15 0.58 -18.61 2.68
N GLN A 16 -0.07 -17.60 2.14
CA GLN A 16 -1.39 -17.71 1.53
C GLN A 16 -1.32 -18.21 0.08
N ASP A 17 -2.43 -18.76 -0.41
CA ASP A 17 -2.57 -19.03 -1.85
C ASP A 17 -2.69 -17.67 -2.58
N ASN A 18 -1.68 -17.35 -3.37
CA ASN A 18 -1.53 -16.08 -4.05
C ASN A 18 -1.91 -16.12 -5.55
N ARG A 19 -2.45 -17.27 -6.03
CA ARG A 19 -2.74 -17.47 -7.46
C ARG A 19 -4.07 -16.86 -7.90
N GLY A 20 -4.97 -16.63 -6.96
CA GLY A 20 -6.28 -16.05 -7.17
C GLY A 20 -6.74 -15.25 -5.95
N PHE A 21 -8.05 -15.01 -5.86
CA PHE A 21 -8.61 -14.43 -4.64
C PHE A 21 -8.45 -15.42 -3.48
N TYR A 22 -7.86 -14.96 -2.40
CA TYR A 22 -7.76 -15.73 -1.16
C TYR A 22 -8.75 -15.16 -0.14
N ILE A 23 -9.56 -16.04 0.45
CA ILE A 23 -10.57 -15.70 1.46
C ILE A 23 -10.12 -16.27 2.81
N ASP A 24 -9.76 -15.39 3.73
CA ASP A 24 -9.55 -15.73 5.13
C ASP A 24 -10.87 -15.54 5.89
N ARG A 25 -11.55 -16.65 6.16
CA ARG A 25 -12.84 -16.65 6.86
C ARG A 25 -12.68 -16.28 8.34
N ALA A 26 -11.57 -16.64 8.97
CA ALA A 26 -11.32 -16.34 10.38
C ALA A 26 -11.09 -14.82 10.58
N ALA A 27 -10.31 -14.21 9.71
CA ALA A 27 -10.05 -12.77 9.73
C ALA A 27 -11.14 -11.92 9.02
N ASN A 28 -12.10 -12.56 8.35
CA ASN A 28 -13.11 -11.92 7.50
C ASN A 28 -12.47 -10.98 6.47
N THR A 29 -11.44 -11.49 5.78
CA THR A 29 -10.69 -10.73 4.78
C THR A 29 -10.65 -11.46 3.44
N ILE A 30 -10.50 -10.67 2.37
CA ILE A 30 -10.21 -11.16 1.03
C ILE A 30 -8.97 -10.44 0.51
N SER A 31 -8.06 -11.17 -0.12
CA SER A 31 -6.92 -10.61 -0.84
C SER A 31 -6.95 -10.99 -2.31
N ASP A 32 -6.47 -10.07 -3.16
CA ASP A 32 -6.35 -10.29 -4.59
C ASP A 32 -5.17 -11.22 -4.90
N ALA A 33 -5.16 -11.79 -6.11
CA ALA A 33 -4.02 -12.52 -6.62
C ALA A 33 -2.75 -11.66 -6.59
N LEU A 34 -1.60 -12.27 -6.34
CA LEU A 34 -0.32 -11.55 -6.30
C LEU A 34 0.02 -10.89 -7.66
N THR A 35 -0.45 -11.47 -8.74
CA THR A 35 -0.30 -10.93 -10.11
C THR A 35 -1.12 -9.67 -10.40
N SER A 36 -2.02 -9.25 -9.50
CA SER A 36 -2.70 -7.95 -9.59
C SER A 36 -1.82 -6.78 -9.15
N ILE A 37 -0.71 -7.06 -8.46
CA ILE A 37 0.27 -6.07 -8.04
C ILE A 37 1.16 -5.72 -9.24
N LYS A 38 1.33 -4.42 -9.50
CA LYS A 38 2.26 -3.96 -10.55
C LYS A 38 3.67 -4.52 -10.34
N HIS A 39 4.32 -4.87 -11.42
CA HIS A 39 5.67 -5.44 -11.45
C HIS A 39 5.81 -6.84 -10.84
N ILE A 40 4.72 -7.47 -10.38
CA ILE A 40 4.76 -8.86 -9.95
C ILE A 40 4.29 -9.76 -11.08
N GLY A 41 5.23 -10.46 -11.69
CA GLY A 41 4.98 -11.38 -12.81
C GLY A 41 4.41 -12.72 -12.35
N ARG A 42 3.79 -13.46 -13.30
CA ARG A 42 3.26 -14.80 -13.05
C ARG A 42 4.33 -15.76 -12.54
N ARG A 43 5.56 -15.66 -13.04
CA ARG A 43 6.67 -16.51 -12.64
C ARG A 43 7.04 -16.31 -11.18
N THR A 44 7.13 -15.04 -10.73
CA THR A 44 7.39 -14.68 -9.33
C THR A 44 6.26 -15.19 -8.42
N ALA A 45 5.00 -14.93 -8.80
CA ALA A 45 3.84 -15.37 -8.02
C ALA A 45 3.77 -16.91 -7.91
N GLN A 46 4.00 -17.64 -9.01
CA GLN A 46 4.03 -19.11 -9.02
C GLN A 46 5.16 -19.65 -8.13
N LYS A 47 6.34 -19.07 -8.20
CA LYS A 47 7.48 -19.50 -7.39
C LYS A 47 7.24 -19.26 -5.90
N LEU A 48 6.67 -18.11 -5.51
CA LEU A 48 6.29 -17.81 -4.14
C LEU A 48 5.21 -18.79 -3.63
N PHE A 49 4.26 -19.18 -4.49
CA PHE A 49 3.27 -20.20 -4.14
C PHE A 49 3.93 -21.56 -3.88
N GLU A 50 4.89 -21.99 -4.71
CA GLU A 50 5.64 -23.22 -4.52
C GLU A 50 6.46 -23.20 -3.21
N TRP A 51 6.95 -22.03 -2.81
CA TRP A 51 7.79 -21.89 -1.62
C TRP A 51 7.01 -21.63 -0.33
N ARG A 52 5.68 -21.48 -0.38
CA ARG A 52 4.85 -21.14 0.78
C ARG A 52 4.97 -22.11 1.96
N GLU A 53 5.30 -23.37 1.71
CA GLU A 53 5.48 -24.42 2.73
C GLU A 53 6.93 -24.53 3.23
N ARG A 54 7.89 -23.85 2.57
CA ARG A 54 9.30 -23.88 2.99
C ARG A 54 9.48 -23.14 4.30
N GLN A 55 10.30 -23.70 5.17
CA GLN A 55 10.60 -23.10 6.46
C GLN A 55 11.86 -22.24 6.38
N TYR A 56 11.75 -20.96 6.67
CA TYR A 56 12.85 -20.03 6.76
C TYR A 56 12.94 -19.49 8.18
N LYS A 57 14.15 -19.48 8.77
CA LYS A 57 14.37 -18.95 10.13
C LYS A 57 14.48 -17.44 10.14
N THR A 58 14.97 -16.85 9.05
CA THR A 58 15.20 -15.40 8.91
C THR A 58 14.80 -14.95 7.51
N PHE A 59 14.57 -13.65 7.35
CA PHE A 59 14.34 -13.07 6.02
C PHE A 59 15.60 -13.16 5.15
N SER A 60 16.77 -13.04 5.77
CA SER A 60 18.07 -13.23 5.07
C SER A 60 18.18 -14.60 4.42
N ASP A 61 17.62 -15.65 5.03
CA ASP A 61 17.62 -17.00 4.45
C ASP A 61 16.76 -17.08 3.19
N LEU A 62 15.57 -16.46 3.24
CA LEU A 62 14.65 -16.37 2.11
C LEU A 62 15.29 -15.57 0.95
N LEU A 63 15.93 -14.43 1.24
CA LEU A 63 16.64 -13.62 0.24
C LEU A 63 17.78 -14.39 -0.41
N ALA A 64 18.53 -15.18 0.36
CA ALA A 64 19.61 -16.00 -0.18
C ALA A 64 19.07 -17.04 -1.18
N ASP A 65 17.95 -17.71 -0.90
CA ASP A 65 17.33 -18.63 -1.87
C ASP A 65 16.80 -17.88 -3.10
N MET A 66 16.22 -16.68 -2.92
CA MET A 66 15.72 -15.85 -4.02
C MET A 66 16.85 -15.41 -4.97
N GLU A 67 18.05 -15.14 -4.47
CA GLU A 67 19.22 -14.73 -5.28
C GLU A 67 19.61 -15.80 -6.32
N PHE A 68 19.37 -17.08 -6.03
CA PHE A 68 19.65 -18.18 -6.95
C PHE A 68 18.53 -18.50 -7.93
N ASP A 69 17.32 -17.93 -7.74
CA ASP A 69 16.18 -18.18 -8.61
C ASP A 69 15.87 -16.97 -9.51
N PRO A 70 15.95 -17.13 -10.83
CA PRO A 70 15.74 -16.03 -11.78
C PRO A 70 14.25 -15.57 -11.86
N ALA A 71 13.36 -16.12 -11.04
CA ALA A 71 11.99 -15.63 -10.90
C ALA A 71 11.90 -14.35 -10.04
N PHE A 72 12.97 -14.04 -9.30
CA PHE A 72 13.01 -12.89 -8.40
C PHE A 72 13.98 -11.82 -8.92
N ASP A 73 13.50 -10.59 -8.90
CA ASP A 73 14.32 -9.41 -9.06
C ASP A 73 14.19 -8.52 -7.80
N SER A 74 15.17 -7.66 -7.59
CA SER A 74 15.23 -6.81 -6.40
C SER A 74 14.02 -5.87 -6.29
N GLN A 75 13.49 -5.37 -7.43
CA GLN A 75 12.34 -4.48 -7.45
C GLN A 75 11.06 -5.20 -6.98
N ALA A 76 10.82 -6.41 -7.48
CA ALA A 76 9.67 -7.20 -7.06
C ALA A 76 9.71 -7.51 -5.56
N VAL A 77 10.90 -7.86 -5.03
CA VAL A 77 11.08 -8.11 -3.59
C VAL A 77 10.84 -6.85 -2.77
N ASP A 78 11.38 -5.69 -3.18
CA ASP A 78 11.15 -4.39 -2.51
C ASP A 78 9.64 -4.04 -2.45
N ILE A 79 8.92 -4.18 -3.56
CA ILE A 79 7.46 -3.95 -3.61
C ILE A 79 6.71 -4.87 -2.65
N LEU A 80 7.06 -6.15 -2.62
CA LEU A 80 6.43 -7.13 -1.73
C LEU A 80 6.69 -6.83 -0.25
N ILE A 81 7.90 -6.38 0.09
CA ILE A 81 8.23 -5.92 1.45
C ILE A 81 7.34 -4.73 1.83
N ARG A 82 7.25 -3.70 0.96
CA ARG A 82 6.46 -2.48 1.20
C ARG A 82 4.97 -2.76 1.35
N LEU A 83 4.45 -3.74 0.64
CA LEU A 83 3.06 -4.18 0.76
C LEU A 83 2.81 -5.16 1.93
N GLY A 84 3.84 -5.46 2.74
CA GLY A 84 3.73 -6.31 3.91
C GLY A 84 3.58 -7.81 3.61
N TYR A 85 3.93 -8.25 2.40
CA TYR A 85 3.82 -9.66 1.99
C TYR A 85 4.65 -10.59 2.89
N PHE A 86 5.83 -10.13 3.32
CA PHE A 86 6.78 -10.87 4.15
C PHE A 86 6.69 -10.54 5.65
N GLN A 87 5.58 -10.01 6.13
CA GLN A 87 5.44 -9.53 7.52
C GLN A 87 5.69 -10.59 8.60
N GLU A 88 5.70 -11.88 8.28
CA GLU A 88 6.03 -12.95 9.23
C GLU A 88 7.49 -12.86 9.70
N PHE A 89 8.39 -12.24 8.93
CA PHE A 89 9.80 -12.06 9.25
C PHE A 89 10.09 -10.74 9.97
N GLY A 90 9.15 -9.81 9.98
CA GLY A 90 9.29 -8.51 10.62
C GLY A 90 8.52 -7.39 9.91
N SER A 91 8.64 -6.19 10.43
CA SER A 91 8.02 -4.99 9.87
C SER A 91 8.68 -4.56 8.56
N ALA A 92 7.93 -3.88 7.70
CA ALA A 92 8.42 -3.47 6.39
C ALA A 92 9.69 -2.61 6.48
N GLY A 93 9.78 -1.66 7.42
CA GLY A 93 10.97 -0.83 7.57
C GLY A 93 12.21 -1.61 7.99
N LYS A 94 12.07 -2.64 8.84
CA LYS A 94 13.15 -3.56 9.16
C LYS A 94 13.59 -4.36 7.95
N LEU A 95 12.64 -4.98 7.24
CA LEU A 95 12.92 -5.83 6.08
C LEU A 95 13.54 -5.05 4.92
N LEU A 96 13.17 -3.77 4.72
CA LEU A 96 13.81 -2.89 3.74
C LEU A 96 15.28 -2.65 4.06
N LYS A 97 15.65 -2.49 5.34
CA LYS A 97 17.06 -2.34 5.76
C LYS A 97 17.85 -3.63 5.50
N VAL A 98 17.25 -4.79 5.78
CA VAL A 98 17.87 -6.09 5.47
C VAL A 98 18.06 -6.26 3.97
N HIS A 99 17.04 -5.92 3.16
CA HIS A 99 17.07 -5.99 1.71
C HIS A 99 18.15 -5.07 1.11
N ALA A 100 18.25 -3.84 1.61
CA ALA A 100 19.32 -2.92 1.21
C ALA A 100 20.72 -3.48 1.53
N ALA A 101 20.92 -3.96 2.75
CA ALA A 101 22.20 -4.56 3.17
C ALA A 101 22.56 -5.86 2.40
N PHE A 102 21.53 -6.58 1.92
CA PHE A 102 21.70 -7.76 1.08
C PHE A 102 22.32 -7.41 -0.29
N HIS A 103 21.93 -6.28 -0.86
CA HIS A 103 22.37 -5.84 -2.19
C HIS A 103 23.57 -4.91 -2.16
N GLU A 104 23.80 -4.21 -1.05
CA GLU A 104 24.79 -3.13 -0.94
C GLU A 104 25.66 -3.27 0.31
N GLY A 105 26.82 -2.61 0.30
CA GLY A 105 27.72 -2.49 1.45
C GLY A 105 28.60 -3.71 1.73
N GLU A 106 29.17 -3.72 2.94
CA GLU A 106 30.20 -4.68 3.34
C GLU A 106 29.68 -6.12 3.50
N ILE A 107 28.40 -6.28 3.86
CA ILE A 107 27.78 -7.60 4.07
C ILE A 107 26.97 -8.07 2.85
N ARG A 108 27.08 -7.39 1.72
CA ARG A 108 26.42 -7.74 0.47
C ARG A 108 26.57 -9.22 0.13
N PHE A 109 25.45 -9.86 -0.18
CA PHE A 109 25.39 -11.25 -0.64
C PHE A 109 25.29 -11.29 -2.18
N SER A 110 25.89 -12.31 -2.81
CA SER A 110 25.71 -12.56 -4.23
C SER A 110 25.99 -14.03 -4.53
N LYS A 111 25.24 -14.59 -5.47
CA LYS A 111 25.48 -15.94 -6.02
C LYS A 111 26.84 -16.06 -6.72
N ALA A 112 27.46 -14.96 -7.14
CA ALA A 112 28.76 -14.93 -7.74
C ALA A 112 29.91 -15.10 -6.74
N HIS A 113 29.67 -14.95 -5.44
CA HIS A 113 30.70 -15.21 -4.42
C HIS A 113 30.99 -16.69 -4.29
N ILE A 114 32.23 -17.04 -3.90
CA ILE A 114 32.58 -18.42 -3.54
C ILE A 114 31.81 -18.88 -2.30
N PRO A 115 31.54 -20.20 -2.12
CA PRO A 115 30.71 -20.71 -1.03
C PRO A 115 31.11 -20.25 0.37
N ALA A 116 32.41 -20.19 0.68
CA ALA A 116 32.91 -19.71 1.96
C ALA A 116 32.53 -18.23 2.22
N THR A 117 32.60 -17.38 1.19
CA THR A 117 32.19 -15.97 1.27
C THR A 117 30.66 -15.86 1.41
N GLN A 118 29.88 -16.65 0.66
CA GLN A 118 28.42 -16.68 0.80
C GLN A 118 28.02 -17.03 2.22
N GLN A 119 28.61 -18.08 2.81
CA GLN A 119 28.33 -18.48 4.20
C GLN A 119 28.70 -17.39 5.21
N LYS A 120 29.86 -16.74 5.04
CA LYS A 120 30.29 -15.62 5.88
C LYS A 120 29.31 -14.45 5.78
N ARG A 121 28.91 -14.05 4.56
CA ARG A 121 27.97 -12.94 4.32
C ARG A 121 26.59 -13.24 4.85
N LEU A 122 26.06 -14.45 4.62
CA LEU A 122 24.76 -14.84 5.16
C LEU A 122 24.75 -14.85 6.69
N THR A 123 25.83 -15.29 7.34
CA THR A 123 25.96 -15.22 8.80
C THR A 123 25.95 -13.77 9.30
N ALA A 124 26.65 -12.87 8.62
CA ALA A 124 26.66 -11.44 8.94
C ALA A 124 25.28 -10.80 8.73
N LEU A 125 24.57 -11.10 7.63
CA LEU A 125 23.21 -10.63 7.36
C LEU A 125 22.22 -11.09 8.43
N ARG A 126 22.27 -12.35 8.85
CA ARG A 126 21.43 -12.86 9.96
C ARG A 126 21.71 -12.15 11.29
N ALA A 127 22.99 -11.83 11.56
CA ALA A 127 23.35 -11.05 12.75
C ALA A 127 22.83 -9.61 12.64
N PHE A 128 22.97 -8.97 11.49
CA PHE A 128 22.44 -7.64 11.21
C PHE A 128 20.91 -7.62 11.35
N GLU A 129 20.18 -8.55 10.73
CA GLU A 129 18.71 -8.66 10.82
C GLU A 129 18.25 -8.76 12.29
N ARG A 130 18.95 -9.54 13.11
CA ARG A 130 18.64 -9.69 14.54
C ARG A 130 18.94 -8.43 15.36
N SER A 131 19.90 -7.61 14.95
CA SER A 131 20.25 -6.35 15.62
C SER A 131 19.28 -5.21 15.33
N LEU A 132 18.46 -5.34 14.27
CA LEU A 132 17.51 -4.30 13.87
C LEU A 132 16.25 -4.36 14.74
N GLU A 133 15.85 -3.18 15.20
CA GLU A 133 14.53 -2.98 15.80
C GLU A 133 13.41 -2.98 14.75
N GLU A 134 12.21 -3.38 15.18
CA GLU A 134 11.03 -3.27 14.35
C GLU A 134 10.73 -1.79 14.04
N SER A 135 10.59 -1.46 12.78
CA SER A 135 10.28 -0.12 12.32
C SER A 135 9.27 -0.16 11.18
N GLY A 136 8.18 0.57 11.31
CA GLY A 136 7.19 0.72 10.23
C GLY A 136 7.66 1.70 9.15
N VAL A 137 6.99 1.65 8.02
CA VAL A 137 7.02 2.71 7.02
C VAL A 137 6.02 3.79 7.46
N PRO A 138 6.30 5.09 7.27
CA PRO A 138 5.33 6.14 7.54
C PRO A 138 3.98 5.87 6.85
N LEU A 139 2.87 6.09 7.57
CA LEU A 139 1.53 5.72 7.10
C LEU A 139 1.18 6.33 5.74
N ALA A 140 1.56 7.60 5.52
CA ALA A 140 1.33 8.26 4.24
C ALA A 140 2.10 7.58 3.09
N GLU A 141 3.33 7.16 3.35
CA GLU A 141 4.16 6.44 2.38
C GLU A 141 3.58 5.04 2.10
N GLN A 142 3.15 4.33 3.14
CA GLN A 142 2.49 3.04 3.02
C GLN A 142 1.26 3.12 2.10
N ILE A 143 0.38 4.09 2.32
CA ILE A 143 -0.83 4.28 1.51
C ILE A 143 -0.48 4.65 0.06
N ARG A 144 0.56 5.46 -0.16
CA ARG A 144 1.05 5.76 -1.52
C ARG A 144 1.50 4.50 -2.25
N PHE A 145 2.26 3.64 -1.61
CA PHE A 145 2.68 2.35 -2.21
C PHE A 145 1.50 1.45 -2.52
N GLU A 146 0.52 1.37 -1.64
CA GLU A 146 -0.68 0.58 -1.88
C GLU A 146 -1.46 1.09 -3.10
N VAL A 147 -1.63 2.41 -3.24
CA VAL A 147 -2.26 3.02 -4.41
C VAL A 147 -1.44 2.78 -5.68
N GLU A 148 -0.13 2.95 -5.60
CA GLU A 148 0.78 2.80 -6.76
C GLU A 148 0.86 1.36 -7.26
N TYR A 149 1.05 0.41 -6.36
CA TYR A 149 1.36 -0.99 -6.72
C TYR A 149 0.14 -1.91 -6.66
N ALA A 150 -0.74 -1.73 -5.67
CA ALA A 150 -1.97 -2.53 -5.55
C ALA A 150 -3.22 -1.85 -6.16
N GLY A 151 -3.09 -0.62 -6.66
CA GLY A 151 -4.16 0.13 -7.32
C GLY A 151 -5.22 0.68 -6.38
N ALA A 152 -5.12 0.44 -5.08
CA ALA A 152 -6.04 0.96 -4.07
C ALA A 152 -5.41 0.91 -2.67
N PRO A 153 -5.79 1.83 -1.76
CA PRO A 153 -5.38 1.76 -0.37
C PRO A 153 -5.97 0.51 0.31
N LEU A 154 -5.17 -0.14 1.13
CA LEU A 154 -5.53 -1.34 1.90
C LEU A 154 -5.47 -1.07 3.41
N THR A 155 -4.56 -0.19 3.84
CA THR A 155 -4.32 0.13 5.25
C THR A 155 -5.47 0.94 5.84
N VAL A 156 -5.92 0.54 7.03
CA VAL A 156 -6.88 1.27 7.86
C VAL A 156 -6.25 1.53 9.22
N CYS A 157 -6.27 2.79 9.65
CA CYS A 157 -5.78 3.22 10.95
C CYS A 157 -6.87 4.05 11.66
N GLU A 158 -7.62 3.45 12.58
CA GLU A 158 -8.76 4.06 13.26
C GLU A 158 -8.40 5.32 14.09
N ARG A 159 -7.13 5.47 14.46
CA ARG A 159 -6.62 6.63 15.19
C ARG A 159 -6.51 7.88 14.32
N GLU A 160 -6.33 7.72 13.02
CA GLU A 160 -6.14 8.81 12.05
C GLU A 160 -7.47 9.27 11.44
N ARG A 161 -8.35 9.86 12.28
CA ARG A 161 -9.74 10.16 11.91
C ARG A 161 -9.87 11.16 10.76
N ASP A 162 -9.01 12.16 10.70
CA ASP A 162 -9.09 13.28 9.76
C ASP A 162 -8.08 13.16 8.60
N LEU A 163 -7.39 12.02 8.51
CA LEU A 163 -6.41 11.74 7.46
C LEU A 163 -7.08 11.05 6.27
N TYR A 164 -6.82 11.58 5.08
CA TYR A 164 -7.39 11.09 3.82
C TYR A 164 -6.30 10.98 2.74
N ALA A 165 -6.42 9.98 1.89
CA ALA A 165 -5.65 9.88 0.66
C ALA A 165 -6.49 10.34 -0.53
N VAL A 166 -5.90 11.14 -1.41
CA VAL A 166 -6.50 11.55 -2.68
C VAL A 166 -6.31 10.43 -3.69
N LEU A 167 -7.42 9.84 -4.14
CA LEU A 167 -7.38 8.79 -5.15
C LEU A 167 -7.41 9.35 -6.57
N ASP A 168 -8.16 10.45 -6.74
CA ASP A 168 -8.38 11.07 -8.05
C ASP A 168 -8.89 12.50 -7.89
N VAL A 169 -8.64 13.34 -8.89
CA VAL A 169 -9.06 14.75 -8.93
C VAL A 169 -9.71 15.05 -10.29
N ASP A 170 -10.96 15.49 -10.30
CA ASP A 170 -11.67 16.00 -11.47
C ASP A 170 -11.75 17.53 -11.39
N GLU A 171 -10.98 18.23 -12.24
CA GLU A 171 -10.88 19.69 -12.25
C GLU A 171 -11.78 20.39 -13.29
N ARG A 172 -12.58 19.63 -14.08
CA ARG A 172 -13.34 20.19 -15.21
C ARG A 172 -14.25 21.35 -14.82
N TYR A 173 -14.83 21.31 -13.60
CA TYR A 173 -15.68 22.36 -13.02
C TYR A 173 -15.14 22.79 -11.66
N SER A 174 -15.96 22.76 -10.60
CA SER A 174 -15.43 22.82 -9.24
C SER A 174 -14.65 21.55 -8.95
N PRO A 175 -13.38 21.64 -8.49
CA PRO A 175 -12.57 20.47 -8.25
C PRO A 175 -13.30 19.46 -7.36
N LYS A 176 -13.32 18.19 -7.80
CA LYS A 176 -13.89 17.07 -7.06
C LYS A 176 -12.78 16.13 -6.69
N LEU A 177 -12.62 15.88 -5.42
CA LEU A 177 -11.64 14.95 -4.88
C LEU A 177 -12.34 13.64 -4.56
N ARG A 178 -11.84 12.55 -5.11
CA ARG A 178 -12.19 11.20 -4.64
C ARG A 178 -11.21 10.84 -3.54
N LEU A 179 -11.71 10.77 -2.30
CA LEU A 179 -10.92 10.60 -1.10
C LEU A 179 -11.12 9.23 -0.49
N TYR A 180 -10.06 8.68 0.07
CA TYR A 180 -10.07 7.50 0.92
C TYR A 180 -9.85 7.92 2.37
N SER A 181 -10.80 7.64 3.24
CA SER A 181 -10.66 7.85 4.68
C SER A 181 -9.78 6.77 5.29
N VAL A 182 -8.63 7.17 5.82
CA VAL A 182 -7.67 6.25 6.44
C VAL A 182 -8.26 5.56 7.66
N SER A 183 -9.09 6.26 8.44
CA SER A 183 -9.68 5.69 9.65
C SER A 183 -10.78 4.68 9.39
N THR A 184 -11.58 4.86 8.32
CA THR A 184 -12.74 3.99 8.05
C THR A 184 -12.52 3.05 6.88
N GLY A 185 -11.50 3.31 6.03
CA GLY A 185 -11.26 2.63 4.77
C GLY A 185 -12.39 2.80 3.75
N ARG A 186 -13.20 3.85 3.88
CA ARG A 186 -14.27 4.19 2.94
C ARG A 186 -13.81 5.24 1.95
N THR A 187 -14.36 5.17 0.76
CA THR A 187 -14.16 6.19 -0.26
C THR A 187 -15.37 7.12 -0.32
N GLY A 188 -15.11 8.39 -0.56
CA GLY A 188 -16.13 9.42 -0.75
C GLY A 188 -15.66 10.46 -1.77
N VAL A 189 -16.59 11.34 -2.17
CA VAL A 189 -16.29 12.46 -3.05
C VAL A 189 -16.58 13.75 -2.30
N MET A 190 -15.62 14.67 -2.31
CA MET A 190 -15.77 16.02 -1.79
C MET A 190 -15.44 17.05 -2.87
N LYS A 191 -16.19 18.14 -2.91
CA LYS A 191 -15.89 19.30 -3.76
C LYS A 191 -15.03 20.30 -3.02
N VAL A 192 -14.24 21.06 -3.76
CA VAL A 192 -13.41 22.13 -3.24
C VAL A 192 -13.69 23.39 -4.03
N LYS A 193 -13.68 24.57 -3.38
CA LYS A 193 -13.76 25.85 -4.07
C LYS A 193 -12.47 26.08 -4.88
N LYS A 194 -12.59 26.56 -6.12
CA LYS A 194 -11.45 26.86 -6.99
C LYS A 194 -10.35 27.72 -6.34
N PRO A 195 -10.66 28.81 -5.60
CA PRO A 195 -9.62 29.61 -4.95
C PRO A 195 -8.80 28.79 -3.94
N LEU A 196 -9.46 28.01 -3.06
CA LEU A 196 -8.79 27.16 -2.08
C LEU A 196 -7.91 26.09 -2.78
N PHE A 197 -8.45 25.43 -3.81
CA PHE A 197 -7.71 24.42 -4.57
C PHE A 197 -6.49 24.99 -5.28
N ARG A 198 -6.57 26.24 -5.80
CA ARG A 198 -5.43 26.91 -6.43
C ARG A 198 -4.32 27.27 -5.46
N THR A 199 -4.67 27.57 -4.21
CA THR A 199 -3.67 27.88 -3.16
C THR A 199 -2.91 26.62 -2.73
N GLN A 200 -3.59 25.48 -2.66
CA GLN A 200 -3.01 24.20 -2.27
C GLN A 200 -3.49 23.09 -3.22
N PRO A 201 -2.92 22.99 -4.43
CA PRO A 201 -3.36 22.00 -5.40
C PRO A 201 -3.06 20.56 -4.94
N LEU A 202 -4.03 19.67 -5.18
CA LEU A 202 -3.96 18.26 -4.85
C LEU A 202 -3.98 17.41 -6.12
N LYS A 203 -3.30 16.28 -6.07
CA LYS A 203 -3.29 15.26 -7.13
C LYS A 203 -3.48 13.87 -6.56
N GLY A 204 -3.78 12.90 -7.41
CA GLY A 204 -3.81 11.49 -7.00
C GLY A 204 -2.51 11.06 -6.32
N GLY A 205 -2.63 10.36 -5.21
CA GLY A 205 -1.51 9.95 -4.35
C GLY A 205 -1.11 10.95 -3.26
N ASP A 206 -1.66 12.18 -3.26
CA ASP A 206 -1.44 13.11 -2.15
C ASP A 206 -2.21 12.68 -0.90
N MET A 207 -1.67 13.06 0.25
CA MET A 207 -2.34 12.92 1.54
C MET A 207 -2.79 14.29 2.05
N LEU A 208 -3.93 14.32 2.70
CA LEU A 208 -4.43 15.55 3.32
C LEU A 208 -5.08 15.27 4.67
N ARG A 209 -5.02 16.26 5.55
CA ARG A 209 -5.81 16.32 6.77
C ARG A 209 -6.98 17.27 6.53
N ILE A 210 -8.20 16.79 6.73
CA ILE A 210 -9.39 17.64 6.65
C ILE A 210 -9.52 18.41 7.96
N LEU A 211 -9.56 19.75 7.86
CA LEU A 211 -9.72 20.65 9.00
C LEU A 211 -11.16 21.12 9.14
N ASP A 212 -11.86 21.37 8.01
CA ASP A 212 -13.27 21.77 8.01
C ASP A 212 -13.97 21.36 6.72
N TRP A 213 -15.24 21.03 6.83
CA TRP A 213 -16.09 20.68 5.70
C TRP A 213 -17.57 21.00 5.97
N GLN A 214 -18.33 21.21 4.91
CA GLN A 214 -19.77 21.51 4.98
C GLN A 214 -20.58 20.62 4.05
N ARG A 215 -21.79 20.31 4.47
CA ARG A 215 -22.79 19.68 3.61
C ARG A 215 -23.63 20.77 2.97
N ARG A 216 -23.72 20.77 1.64
CA ARG A 216 -24.51 21.74 0.87
C ARG A 216 -25.50 21.02 -0.02
N PRO A 217 -26.66 21.65 -0.36
CA PRO A 217 -27.57 21.11 -1.36
C PRO A 217 -26.85 20.91 -2.69
N ALA A 218 -27.14 19.81 -3.38
CA ALA A 218 -26.70 19.65 -4.76
C ALA A 218 -27.63 20.47 -5.68
N TYR A 219 -27.05 21.05 -6.74
CA TYR A 219 -27.81 21.81 -7.72
C TYR A 219 -27.81 21.11 -9.08
N GLN A 220 -28.91 21.29 -9.82
CA GLN A 220 -29.06 20.96 -11.25
C GLN A 220 -29.53 22.21 -11.99
N TYR A 221 -29.24 22.29 -13.28
CA TYR A 221 -29.74 23.37 -14.11
C TYR A 221 -31.01 22.91 -14.81
N ILE A 222 -32.10 23.64 -14.64
CA ILE A 222 -33.38 23.46 -15.33
C ILE A 222 -33.65 24.80 -16.02
N ASP A 223 -33.78 24.77 -17.35
CA ASP A 223 -33.98 25.96 -18.19
C ASP A 223 -32.94 27.06 -17.92
N GLY A 224 -31.68 26.66 -17.75
CA GLY A 224 -30.55 27.55 -17.48
C GLY A 224 -30.48 28.14 -16.05
N LYS A 225 -31.43 27.81 -15.16
CA LYS A 225 -31.46 28.27 -13.75
C LYS A 225 -31.00 27.17 -12.80
N PRO A 226 -30.14 27.52 -11.81
CA PRO A 226 -29.73 26.56 -10.80
C PRO A 226 -30.89 26.24 -9.86
N CYS A 227 -31.33 24.99 -9.83
CA CYS A 227 -32.39 24.49 -8.93
C CYS A 227 -31.81 23.45 -7.96
N PRO A 228 -32.11 23.51 -6.65
CA PRO A 228 -31.68 22.49 -5.72
C PRO A 228 -32.27 21.13 -6.09
N ARG A 229 -31.47 20.07 -6.01
CA ARG A 229 -31.94 18.70 -6.18
C ARG A 229 -32.52 18.20 -4.85
N PRO A 230 -33.82 17.92 -4.76
CA PRO A 230 -34.47 17.48 -3.51
C PRO A 230 -33.78 16.21 -2.98
N GLY A 231 -33.47 16.22 -1.68
CA GLY A 231 -32.86 15.06 -0.99
C GLY A 231 -31.41 14.73 -1.36
N VAL A 232 -30.77 15.50 -2.23
CA VAL A 232 -29.36 15.27 -2.64
C VAL A 232 -28.49 16.37 -2.06
N SER A 233 -27.43 15.96 -1.36
CA SER A 233 -26.41 16.88 -0.82
C SER A 233 -25.01 16.50 -1.27
N GLU A 234 -24.14 17.49 -1.31
CA GLU A 234 -22.75 17.36 -1.65
C GLU A 234 -21.89 17.76 -0.45
N LEU A 235 -20.74 17.11 -0.29
CA LEU A 235 -19.75 17.48 0.71
C LEU A 235 -18.76 18.46 0.09
N TRP A 236 -18.52 19.55 0.80
CA TRP A 236 -17.60 20.61 0.41
C TRP A 236 -16.50 20.75 1.44
N LEU A 237 -15.27 20.66 0.97
CA LEU A 237 -14.07 20.86 1.75
C LEU A 237 -13.83 22.37 1.90
N GLU A 238 -13.82 22.87 3.12
CA GLU A 238 -13.65 24.30 3.42
C GLU A 238 -12.22 24.62 3.87
N ALA A 239 -11.56 23.68 4.56
CA ALA A 239 -10.16 23.82 4.94
C ALA A 239 -9.48 22.46 5.02
N TYR A 240 -8.24 22.41 4.56
CA TYR A 240 -7.39 21.22 4.63
C TYR A 240 -5.91 21.61 4.68
N GLU A 241 -5.11 20.69 5.15
CA GLU A 241 -3.65 20.73 5.15
C GLU A 241 -3.12 19.57 4.30
N LYS A 242 -2.24 19.86 3.35
CA LYS A 242 -1.53 18.84 2.58
C LYS A 242 -0.35 18.32 3.39
N ILE A 243 -0.21 16.98 3.47
CA ILE A 243 0.82 16.27 4.24
C ILE A 243 1.89 15.71 3.31
#